data_08486e9546ddac846283818eeae95731
#
_entry.id   08486e9546ddac846283818eeae95731
#
_cell.length_a   1.000
_cell.length_b   1.000
_cell.length_c   1.000
_cell.angle_alpha   90.00
_cell.angle_beta   90.00
_cell.angle_gamma   90.00
#
_symmetry.space_group_name_H-M   'P 1'
#
loop_
_entity.id
_entity.type
_entity.pdbx_description
1 polymer ?
#
loop_
_entity_poly.entity_id
_entity_poly.type
_entity_poly.pdbx_seq_one_letter_code
_entity_poly.pdbx_strand_id
1 'polypeptide(L)'
;SVDAALNNYVALHYKARHMSWLHCMWGVGCSTGPVVMGYAINHSTWNNGYRTIALFQIVLTLILFFSLPLWQKPSADASADETSVPEQRSFSRLIRVPGVKEVLTCFFCYCAVESTAGMWAASYCTLFRGINAKRAASWASLFYVGITIGRFFCGFITMKLNDQKMIRLGQAVIAVGTILMLLPLGDSLLFIGLILIGLGCAPIYPSIIHETPANFGADLSQGIIGIQMAFAYIGTCLMPPVFGVLGQHISFGLYPVFLMAILILMVVMAERMHRVTAEKRNSYKANY
;
A
#
# COMPACT_ATOMS: atom_id res chain seq x y z
N SER A 1 2.85 9.86 -12.81
CA SER A 1 1.41 9.65 -12.68
C SER A 1 0.86 10.58 -11.60
N VAL A 2 -0.45 10.89 -11.63
CA VAL A 2 -1.13 11.72 -10.63
C VAL A 2 -0.94 11.15 -9.23
N ASP A 3 -1.00 9.84 -9.08
CA ASP A 3 -0.81 9.12 -7.82
C ASP A 3 0.56 9.43 -7.19
N ALA A 4 1.65 9.28 -7.94
CA ALA A 4 2.99 9.61 -7.42
C ALA A 4 3.13 11.10 -7.04
N ALA A 5 2.55 12.00 -7.82
CA ALA A 5 2.61 13.44 -7.55
C ALA A 5 1.83 13.80 -6.27
N LEU A 6 0.61 13.28 -6.11
CA LEU A 6 -0.22 13.51 -4.93
C LEU A 6 0.42 12.92 -3.66
N ASN A 7 0.93 11.71 -3.74
CA ASN A 7 1.63 11.07 -2.63
C ASN A 7 2.87 11.86 -2.20
N ASN A 8 3.69 12.32 -3.17
CA ASN A 8 4.85 13.15 -2.86
C ASN A 8 4.44 14.51 -2.25
N TYR A 9 3.41 15.15 -2.78
CA TYR A 9 2.90 16.41 -2.23
C TYR A 9 2.46 16.24 -0.78
N VAL A 10 1.69 15.20 -0.47
CA VAL A 10 1.24 14.92 0.90
C VAL A 10 2.43 14.55 1.81
N ALA A 11 3.41 13.79 1.32
CA ALA A 11 4.59 13.43 2.10
C ALA A 11 5.45 14.64 2.47
N LEU A 12 5.52 15.66 1.60
CA LEU A 12 6.32 16.87 1.83
C LEU A 12 5.60 17.90 2.70
N HIS A 13 4.28 18.05 2.56
CA HIS A 13 3.54 19.20 3.14
C HIS A 13 2.63 18.82 4.31
N TYR A 14 2.36 17.52 4.53
CA TYR A 14 1.40 17.06 5.52
C TYR A 14 1.99 16.01 6.46
N LYS A 15 1.28 15.74 7.56
CA LYS A 15 1.68 14.74 8.56
C LYS A 15 1.25 13.33 8.13
N ALA A 16 1.90 12.30 8.65
CA ALA A 16 1.60 10.88 8.42
C ALA A 16 0.11 10.51 8.51
N ARG A 17 -0.65 11.15 9.42
CA ARG A 17 -2.09 10.93 9.55
C ARG A 17 -2.88 11.26 8.27
N HIS A 18 -2.49 12.32 7.56
CA HIS A 18 -3.17 12.73 6.34
C HIS A 18 -2.87 11.75 5.20
N MET A 19 -1.65 11.22 5.15
CA MET A 19 -1.28 10.14 4.24
C MET A 19 -2.14 8.89 4.50
N SER A 20 -2.29 8.48 5.77
CA SER A 20 -3.12 7.34 6.14
C SER A 20 -4.60 7.54 5.76
N TRP A 21 -5.15 8.73 5.98
CA TRP A 21 -6.54 9.03 5.62
C TRP A 21 -6.76 9.18 4.10
N LEU A 22 -5.77 9.69 3.37
CA LEU A 22 -5.79 9.67 1.90
C LEU A 22 -5.96 8.24 1.39
N HIS A 23 -5.16 7.32 1.90
CA HIS A 23 -5.24 5.90 1.51
C HIS A 23 -6.47 5.18 2.09
N CYS A 24 -7.08 5.69 3.19
CA CYS A 24 -8.37 5.19 3.67
C CYS A 24 -9.47 5.43 2.63
N MET A 25 -9.48 6.60 1.96
CA MET A 25 -10.47 6.90 0.90
C MET A 25 -10.39 5.92 -0.28
N TRP A 26 -9.20 5.39 -0.60
CA TRP A 26 -9.07 4.30 -1.55
C TRP A 26 -9.88 3.06 -1.11
N GLY A 27 -9.77 2.67 0.15
CA GLY A 27 -10.52 1.54 0.71
C GLY A 27 -12.04 1.77 0.69
N VAL A 28 -12.48 3.00 0.97
CA VAL A 28 -13.89 3.40 0.83
C VAL A 28 -14.37 3.22 -0.61
N GLY A 29 -13.58 3.68 -1.59
CA GLY A 29 -13.88 3.51 -3.01
C GLY A 29 -13.97 2.04 -3.43
N CYS A 30 -12.99 1.23 -3.03
CA CYS A 30 -12.95 -0.21 -3.29
C CYS A 30 -14.14 -0.97 -2.68
N SER A 31 -14.66 -0.50 -1.55
CA SER A 31 -15.80 -1.11 -0.86
C SER A 31 -17.14 -0.66 -1.45
N THR A 32 -17.27 0.61 -1.83
CA THR A 32 -18.52 1.19 -2.31
C THR A 32 -18.79 0.91 -3.80
N GLY A 33 -17.73 0.85 -4.62
CA GLY A 33 -17.84 0.60 -6.05
C GLY A 33 -18.65 -0.66 -6.41
N PRO A 34 -18.29 -1.84 -5.87
CA PRO A 34 -19.04 -3.08 -6.09
C PRO A 34 -20.49 -3.02 -5.59
N VAL A 35 -20.77 -2.28 -4.50
CA VAL A 35 -22.13 -2.12 -3.97
C VAL A 35 -23.00 -1.31 -4.95
N VAL A 36 -22.47 -0.18 -5.46
CA VAL A 36 -23.14 0.65 -6.46
C VAL A 36 -23.42 -0.16 -7.72
N MET A 37 -22.42 -0.92 -8.19
CA MET A 37 -22.56 -1.76 -9.37
C MET A 37 -23.55 -2.89 -9.15
N GLY A 38 -23.51 -3.58 -8.01
CA GLY A 38 -24.45 -4.64 -7.66
C GLY A 38 -25.88 -4.14 -7.58
N TYR A 39 -26.11 -2.97 -6.99
CA TYR A 39 -27.42 -2.31 -6.97
C TYR A 39 -27.92 -2.00 -8.39
N ALA A 40 -27.06 -1.43 -9.24
CA ALA A 40 -27.41 -1.09 -10.62
C ALA A 40 -27.77 -2.34 -11.44
N ILE A 41 -27.01 -3.42 -11.33
CA ILE A 41 -27.27 -4.69 -12.04
C ILE A 41 -28.61 -5.28 -11.61
N ASN A 42 -28.93 -5.24 -10.32
CA ASN A 42 -30.17 -5.83 -9.80
C ASN A 42 -31.44 -5.02 -10.13
N HIS A 43 -31.33 -3.68 -10.30
CA HIS A 43 -32.50 -2.80 -10.47
C HIS A 43 -32.57 -2.16 -11.86
N SER A 44 -31.53 -2.24 -12.67
CA SER A 44 -31.47 -1.65 -14.00
C SER A 44 -30.48 -2.38 -14.92
N THR A 45 -29.39 -1.72 -15.31
CA THR A 45 -28.34 -2.27 -16.18
C THR A 45 -26.95 -1.90 -15.68
N TRP A 46 -25.94 -2.69 -16.03
CA TRP A 46 -24.55 -2.40 -15.72
C TRP A 46 -24.10 -1.02 -16.26
N ASN A 47 -24.67 -0.57 -17.40
CA ASN A 47 -24.38 0.77 -17.97
C ASN A 47 -24.78 1.89 -17.01
N ASN A 48 -25.89 1.75 -16.30
CA ASN A 48 -26.32 2.75 -15.31
C ASN A 48 -25.41 2.78 -14.08
N GLY A 49 -24.83 1.65 -13.69
CA GLY A 49 -23.78 1.59 -12.68
C GLY A 49 -22.57 2.42 -13.07
N TYR A 50 -22.05 2.22 -14.29
CA TYR A 50 -20.93 3.04 -14.81
C TYR A 50 -21.28 4.52 -14.95
N ARG A 51 -22.49 4.86 -15.41
CA ARG A 51 -22.98 6.25 -15.48
C ARG A 51 -23.00 6.91 -14.11
N THR A 52 -23.45 6.20 -13.08
CA THR A 52 -23.45 6.70 -11.70
C THR A 52 -22.01 6.98 -11.23
N ILE A 53 -21.09 6.06 -11.43
CA ILE A 53 -19.68 6.24 -11.08
C ILE A 53 -19.07 7.41 -11.88
N ALA A 54 -19.33 7.51 -13.17
CA ALA A 54 -18.86 8.60 -14.02
C ALA A 54 -19.37 9.96 -13.52
N LEU A 55 -20.63 10.07 -13.08
CA LEU A 55 -21.17 11.30 -12.51
C LEU A 55 -20.41 11.71 -11.24
N PHE A 56 -20.13 10.77 -10.33
CA PHE A 56 -19.29 11.04 -9.17
C PHE A 56 -17.89 11.52 -9.56
N GLN A 57 -17.27 10.92 -10.56
CA GLN A 57 -15.95 11.33 -11.05
C GLN A 57 -15.97 12.75 -11.65
N ILE A 58 -17.02 13.09 -12.41
CA ILE A 58 -17.21 14.46 -12.95
C ILE A 58 -17.32 15.46 -11.81
N VAL A 59 -18.17 15.19 -10.80
CA VAL A 59 -18.32 16.08 -9.64
C VAL A 59 -17.00 16.26 -8.90
N LEU A 60 -16.26 15.18 -8.64
CA LEU A 60 -14.94 15.25 -8.00
C LEU A 60 -13.95 16.05 -8.86
N THR A 61 -13.94 15.84 -10.16
CA THR A 61 -13.07 16.60 -11.09
C THR A 61 -13.38 18.09 -11.05
N LEU A 62 -14.65 18.47 -11.03
CA LEU A 62 -15.08 19.88 -10.90
C LEU A 62 -14.64 20.47 -9.56
N ILE A 63 -14.82 19.74 -8.45
CA ILE A 63 -14.35 20.17 -7.12
C ILE A 63 -12.84 20.40 -7.15
N LEU A 64 -12.06 19.46 -7.69
CA LEU A 64 -10.61 19.61 -7.82
C LEU A 64 -10.23 20.81 -8.70
N PHE A 65 -10.90 20.99 -9.82
CA PHE A 65 -10.65 22.12 -10.74
C PHE A 65 -10.89 23.48 -10.07
N PHE A 66 -12.02 23.61 -9.36
CA PHE A 66 -12.33 24.86 -8.63
C PHE A 66 -11.46 25.05 -7.38
N SER A 67 -10.87 23.98 -6.84
CA SER A 67 -9.95 24.05 -5.70
C SER A 67 -8.50 24.39 -6.10
N LEU A 68 -8.16 24.39 -7.40
CA LEU A 68 -6.79 24.66 -7.86
C LEU A 68 -6.17 25.94 -7.27
N PRO A 69 -6.89 27.06 -7.09
CA PRO A 69 -6.32 28.26 -6.48
C PRO A 69 -5.92 28.09 -5.01
N LEU A 70 -6.49 27.09 -4.31
CA LEU A 70 -6.19 26.79 -2.89
C LEU A 70 -4.91 25.97 -2.71
N TRP A 71 -4.42 25.36 -3.80
CA TRP A 71 -3.19 24.56 -3.74
C TRP A 71 -1.99 25.52 -3.71
N GLN A 72 -1.20 25.43 -2.66
CA GLN A 72 0.01 26.22 -2.52
C GLN A 72 0.94 25.95 -3.70
N LYS A 73 1.27 27.00 -4.46
CA LYS A 73 2.39 26.92 -5.40
C LYS A 73 3.65 26.65 -4.58
N PRO A 74 4.58 25.79 -5.02
CA PRO A 74 5.90 25.70 -4.41
C PRO A 74 6.42 27.13 -4.25
N SER A 75 6.76 27.53 -3.02
CA SER A 75 7.22 28.90 -2.74
C SER A 75 8.39 29.19 -3.65
N ALA A 76 8.27 30.21 -4.47
CA ALA A 76 9.34 30.70 -5.35
C ALA A 76 10.51 31.33 -4.56
N ASP A 77 10.48 31.26 -3.23
CA ASP A 77 11.49 31.80 -2.30
C ASP A 77 12.64 30.82 -1.98
N ALA A 78 12.78 29.71 -2.70
CA ALA A 78 14.07 29.05 -2.81
C ALA A 78 14.85 29.79 -3.89
N SER A 79 15.38 30.96 -3.48
CA SER A 79 16.41 31.82 -4.15
C SER A 79 16.98 31.28 -5.46
N ALA A 80 16.62 31.99 -6.54
CA ALA A 80 17.53 32.43 -7.61
C ALA A 80 18.67 31.47 -7.97
N ASP A 81 18.36 30.45 -8.71
CA ASP A 81 19.17 30.01 -9.83
C ASP A 81 18.23 29.49 -10.93
N GLU A 82 17.65 30.41 -11.68
CA GLU A 82 16.67 30.17 -12.77
C GLU A 82 17.30 29.56 -14.02
N THR A 83 18.21 28.62 -13.90
CA THR A 83 18.76 27.89 -15.05
C THR A 83 18.85 26.38 -14.90
N SER A 84 18.35 25.79 -13.82
CA SER A 84 18.23 24.36 -13.75
C SER A 84 16.76 23.92 -13.84
N VAL A 85 16.29 23.61 -15.05
CA VAL A 85 15.23 22.63 -15.27
C VAL A 85 15.51 21.48 -14.31
N PRO A 86 14.54 21.01 -13.44
CA PRO A 86 14.81 19.91 -12.53
C PRO A 86 15.40 18.77 -13.36
N GLU A 87 16.70 18.55 -13.21
CA GLU A 87 17.42 17.54 -13.97
C GLU A 87 16.69 16.24 -13.69
N GLN A 88 15.97 15.71 -14.67
CA GLN A 88 15.27 14.44 -14.58
C GLN A 88 16.35 13.40 -14.26
N ARG A 89 16.64 13.22 -12.96
CA ARG A 89 17.74 12.35 -12.52
C ARG A 89 17.44 10.96 -13.04
N SER A 90 18.34 10.47 -13.89
CA SER A 90 18.23 9.17 -14.53
C SER A 90 17.92 8.07 -13.49
N PHE A 91 17.02 7.16 -13.82
CA PHE A 91 16.68 5.98 -13.03
C PHE A 91 17.93 5.29 -12.46
N SER A 92 18.99 5.11 -13.28
CA SER A 92 20.24 4.52 -12.85
C SER A 92 20.95 5.29 -11.73
N ARG A 93 20.77 6.61 -11.64
CA ARG A 93 21.33 7.42 -10.56
C ARG A 93 20.54 7.29 -9.28
N LEU A 94 19.21 7.26 -9.37
CA LEU A 94 18.33 7.10 -8.20
C LEU A 94 18.52 5.73 -7.52
N ILE A 95 18.61 4.64 -8.28
CA ILE A 95 18.82 3.29 -7.74
C ILE A 95 20.16 3.15 -7.00
N ARG A 96 21.16 3.97 -7.33
CA ARG A 96 22.48 3.95 -6.66
C ARG A 96 22.47 4.67 -5.30
N VAL A 97 21.43 5.41 -4.99
CA VAL A 97 21.29 6.06 -3.68
C VAL A 97 21.15 4.99 -2.60
N PRO A 98 22.02 5.01 -1.55
CA PRO A 98 21.95 4.02 -0.47
C PRO A 98 20.55 3.98 0.19
N GLY A 99 19.99 2.78 0.35
CA GLY A 99 18.66 2.55 0.91
C GLY A 99 17.52 2.51 -0.14
N VAL A 100 17.75 2.99 -1.37
CA VAL A 100 16.70 3.00 -2.40
C VAL A 100 16.35 1.59 -2.86
N LYS A 101 17.32 0.71 -3.09
CA LYS A 101 17.03 -0.69 -3.48
C LYS A 101 16.22 -1.41 -2.41
N GLU A 102 16.55 -1.17 -1.17
CA GLU A 102 15.87 -1.75 -0.02
C GLU A 102 14.41 -1.29 0.07
N VAL A 103 14.14 0.00 -0.07
CA VAL A 103 12.75 0.52 -0.03
C VAL A 103 11.93 0.06 -1.23
N LEU A 104 12.53 -0.01 -2.43
CA LEU A 104 11.86 -0.53 -3.63
C LEU A 104 11.46 -1.99 -3.46
N THR A 105 12.38 -2.84 -2.94
CA THR A 105 12.09 -4.24 -2.69
C THR A 105 11.06 -4.41 -1.56
N CYS A 106 11.17 -3.62 -0.49
CA CYS A 106 10.20 -3.61 0.60
C CYS A 106 8.78 -3.27 0.09
N PHE A 107 8.67 -2.24 -0.76
CA PHE A 107 7.40 -1.79 -1.30
C PHE A 107 6.81 -2.78 -2.31
N PHE A 108 7.65 -3.39 -3.15
CA PHE A 108 7.29 -4.53 -3.99
C PHE A 108 6.70 -5.67 -3.16
N CYS A 109 7.40 -6.09 -2.10
CA CYS A 109 6.94 -7.17 -1.22
C CYS A 109 5.60 -6.84 -0.54
N TYR A 110 5.43 -5.59 -0.09
CA TYR A 110 4.17 -5.15 0.48
C TYR A 110 3.00 -5.32 -0.50
N CYS A 111 3.14 -4.77 -1.72
CA CYS A 111 2.11 -4.86 -2.74
C CYS A 111 1.87 -6.31 -3.21
N ALA A 112 2.91 -7.14 -3.21
CA ALA A 112 2.81 -8.57 -3.47
C ALA A 112 1.98 -9.30 -2.41
N VAL A 113 2.20 -9.01 -1.12
CA VAL A 113 1.40 -9.57 -0.02
C VAL A 113 -0.03 -9.10 -0.10
N GLU A 114 -0.27 -7.78 -0.22
CA GLU A 114 -1.62 -7.20 -0.25
C GLU A 114 -2.46 -7.76 -1.39
N SER A 115 -1.93 -7.73 -2.62
CA SER A 115 -2.66 -8.19 -3.80
C SER A 115 -2.85 -9.70 -3.84
N THR A 116 -1.84 -10.48 -3.45
CA THR A 116 -1.97 -11.95 -3.39
C THR A 116 -2.94 -12.36 -2.29
N ALA A 117 -2.87 -11.70 -1.12
CA ALA A 117 -3.79 -11.97 -0.02
C ALA A 117 -5.25 -11.71 -0.42
N GLY A 118 -5.54 -10.55 -1.02
CA GLY A 118 -6.89 -10.21 -1.45
C GLY A 118 -7.42 -11.12 -2.55
N MET A 119 -6.60 -11.44 -3.54
CA MET A 119 -7.03 -12.18 -4.73
C MET A 119 -7.27 -13.67 -4.46
N TRP A 120 -6.43 -14.30 -3.66
CA TRP A 120 -6.44 -15.76 -3.48
C TRP A 120 -7.07 -16.26 -2.17
N ALA A 121 -7.49 -15.35 -1.26
CA ALA A 121 -8.13 -15.73 0.01
C ALA A 121 -9.36 -16.64 -0.18
N ALA A 122 -10.27 -16.27 -1.10
CA ALA A 122 -11.46 -17.07 -1.37
C ALA A 122 -11.11 -18.46 -1.94
N SER A 123 -10.16 -18.52 -2.88
CA SER A 123 -9.70 -19.78 -3.49
C SER A 123 -9.02 -20.70 -2.46
N TYR A 124 -8.18 -20.14 -1.59
CA TYR A 124 -7.60 -20.89 -0.48
C TYR A 124 -8.68 -21.47 0.44
N CYS A 125 -9.67 -20.66 0.82
CA CYS A 125 -10.78 -21.09 1.66
C CYS A 125 -11.61 -22.22 1.00
N THR A 126 -11.90 -22.10 -0.31
CA THR A 126 -12.74 -23.09 -1.02
C THR A 126 -11.97 -24.35 -1.41
N LEU A 127 -10.82 -24.18 -2.07
CA LEU A 127 -10.13 -25.29 -2.71
C LEU A 127 -9.24 -26.09 -1.76
N PHE A 128 -8.76 -25.47 -0.68
CA PHE A 128 -7.92 -26.17 0.30
C PHE A 128 -8.62 -26.44 1.63
N ARG A 129 -9.41 -25.47 2.14
CA ARG A 129 -10.11 -25.63 3.43
C ARG A 129 -11.53 -26.21 3.28
N GLY A 130 -12.03 -26.40 2.06
CA GLY A 130 -13.36 -26.96 1.81
C GLY A 130 -14.54 -26.08 2.25
N ILE A 131 -14.29 -24.78 2.47
CA ILE A 131 -15.33 -23.83 2.92
C ILE A 131 -16.25 -23.51 1.74
N ASN A 132 -17.56 -23.46 2.00
CA ASN A 132 -18.55 -23.09 0.99
C ASN A 132 -18.20 -21.75 0.32
N ALA A 133 -18.33 -21.67 -1.02
CA ALA A 133 -17.92 -20.54 -1.82
C ALA A 133 -18.53 -19.19 -1.36
N LYS A 134 -19.82 -19.18 -0.97
CA LYS A 134 -20.48 -17.97 -0.46
C LYS A 134 -19.84 -17.46 0.83
N ARG A 135 -19.52 -18.36 1.77
CA ARG A 135 -18.83 -18.03 3.02
C ARG A 135 -17.39 -17.61 2.75
N ALA A 136 -16.68 -18.29 1.87
CA ALA A 136 -15.32 -17.97 1.50
C ALA A 136 -15.20 -16.57 0.87
N ALA A 137 -16.10 -16.20 -0.04
CA ALA A 137 -16.16 -14.86 -0.62
C ALA A 137 -16.44 -13.77 0.43
N SER A 138 -17.38 -14.05 1.36
CA SER A 138 -17.66 -13.15 2.48
C SER A 138 -16.43 -12.97 3.40
N TRP A 139 -15.67 -14.02 3.67
CA TRP A 139 -14.47 -13.94 4.50
C TRP A 139 -13.32 -13.23 3.79
N ALA A 140 -13.14 -13.47 2.50
CA ALA A 140 -12.16 -12.74 1.70
C ALA A 140 -12.43 -11.22 1.68
N SER A 141 -13.70 -10.81 1.70
CA SER A 141 -14.05 -9.38 1.76
C SER A 141 -13.60 -8.72 3.07
N LEU A 142 -13.51 -9.46 4.17
CA LEU A 142 -13.06 -8.95 5.47
C LEU A 142 -11.59 -8.53 5.48
N PHE A 143 -10.77 -9.08 4.60
CA PHE A 143 -9.42 -8.59 4.37
C PHE A 143 -9.44 -7.11 3.95
N TYR A 144 -10.28 -6.74 2.98
CA TYR A 144 -10.41 -5.35 2.52
C TYR A 144 -11.05 -4.43 3.56
N VAL A 145 -12.02 -4.96 4.32
CA VAL A 145 -12.60 -4.25 5.48
C VAL A 145 -11.50 -4.00 6.52
N GLY A 146 -10.65 -4.99 6.79
CA GLY A 146 -9.49 -4.87 7.67
C GLY A 146 -8.53 -3.75 7.21
N ILE A 147 -8.19 -3.70 5.93
CA ILE A 147 -7.35 -2.62 5.38
C ILE A 147 -8.01 -1.25 5.58
N THR A 148 -9.29 -1.11 5.23
CA THR A 148 -10.00 0.18 5.27
C THR A 148 -10.12 0.70 6.70
N ILE A 149 -10.60 -0.13 7.61
CA ILE A 149 -10.70 0.18 9.05
C ILE A 149 -9.30 0.45 9.62
N GLY A 150 -8.33 -0.40 9.29
CA GLY A 150 -6.95 -0.23 9.71
C GLY A 150 -6.39 1.12 9.28
N ARG A 151 -6.55 1.53 8.03
CA ARG A 151 -6.09 2.84 7.51
C ARG A 151 -6.75 4.01 8.23
N PHE A 152 -8.04 3.90 8.55
CA PHE A 152 -8.74 4.91 9.35
C PHE A 152 -8.09 5.07 10.73
N PHE A 153 -7.90 3.97 11.47
CA PHE A 153 -7.29 4.01 12.80
C PHE A 153 -5.80 4.37 12.76
N CYS A 154 -5.07 3.98 11.71
CA CYS A 154 -3.66 4.37 11.53
C CYS A 154 -3.48 5.89 11.54
N GLY A 155 -4.43 6.67 11.01
CA GLY A 155 -4.39 8.12 11.09
C GLY A 155 -4.28 8.66 12.53
N PHE A 156 -4.87 7.98 13.51
CA PHE A 156 -4.75 8.34 14.92
C PHE A 156 -3.49 7.74 15.57
N ILE A 157 -3.12 6.53 15.24
CA ILE A 157 -1.94 5.83 15.78
C ILE A 157 -0.64 6.53 15.38
N THR A 158 -0.56 7.05 14.14
CA THR A 158 0.58 7.84 13.65
C THR A 158 0.81 9.16 14.40
N MET A 159 -0.14 9.59 15.23
CA MET A 159 0.08 10.73 16.13
C MET A 159 1.02 10.37 17.29
N LYS A 160 1.17 9.07 17.62
CA LYS A 160 2.00 8.56 18.73
C LYS A 160 3.20 7.74 18.24
N LEU A 161 3.08 7.08 17.09
CA LEU A 161 4.11 6.23 16.52
C LEU A 161 4.67 6.87 15.25
N ASN A 162 6.00 6.79 15.07
CA ASN A 162 6.65 7.19 13.81
C ASN A 162 6.48 6.13 12.73
N ASP A 163 6.76 6.50 11.47
CA ASP A 163 6.56 5.63 10.30
C ASP A 163 7.27 4.29 10.43
N GLN A 164 8.52 4.27 10.90
CA GLN A 164 9.27 3.02 11.12
C GLN A 164 8.56 2.07 12.09
N LYS A 165 8.01 2.58 13.20
CA LYS A 165 7.25 1.75 14.16
C LYS A 165 5.92 1.30 13.57
N MET A 166 5.29 2.13 12.74
CA MET A 166 4.06 1.76 12.03
C MET A 166 4.29 0.63 11.04
N ILE A 167 5.40 0.66 10.27
CA ILE A 167 5.78 -0.42 9.35
C ILE A 167 6.00 -1.73 10.14
N ARG A 168 6.79 -1.69 11.22
CA ARG A 168 7.04 -2.86 12.09
C ARG A 168 5.75 -3.42 12.70
N LEU A 169 4.85 -2.55 13.18
CA LEU A 169 3.56 -2.95 13.72
C LEU A 169 2.74 -3.68 12.65
N GLY A 170 2.63 -3.11 11.45
CA GLY A 170 1.93 -3.73 10.33
C GLY A 170 2.49 -5.11 9.98
N GLN A 171 3.82 -5.22 9.85
CA GLN A 171 4.52 -6.47 9.57
C GLN A 171 4.27 -7.53 10.66
N ALA A 172 4.30 -7.14 11.94
CA ALA A 172 4.02 -8.04 13.05
C ALA A 172 2.57 -8.54 13.02
N VAL A 173 1.59 -7.67 12.74
CA VAL A 173 0.18 -8.04 12.65
C VAL A 173 -0.07 -8.98 11.45
N ILE A 174 0.57 -8.73 10.28
CA ILE A 174 0.52 -9.68 9.14
C ILE A 174 1.11 -11.03 9.54
N ALA A 175 2.26 -11.05 10.23
CA ALA A 175 2.89 -12.29 10.68
C ALA A 175 1.96 -13.10 11.58
N VAL A 176 1.35 -12.45 12.58
CA VAL A 176 0.37 -13.11 13.46
C VAL A 176 -0.80 -13.66 12.65
N GLY A 177 -1.41 -12.86 11.77
CA GLY A 177 -2.51 -13.30 10.92
C GLY A 177 -2.14 -14.50 10.05
N THR A 178 -0.96 -14.48 9.45
CA THR A 178 -0.46 -15.57 8.60
C THR A 178 -0.17 -16.84 9.42
N ILE A 179 0.41 -16.70 10.63
CA ILE A 179 0.64 -17.82 11.54
C ILE A 179 -0.68 -18.46 11.97
N LEU A 180 -1.70 -17.67 12.31
CA LEU A 180 -3.02 -18.20 12.66
C LEU A 180 -3.63 -19.02 11.53
N MET A 181 -3.40 -18.65 10.28
CA MET A 181 -3.87 -19.42 9.12
C MET A 181 -3.12 -20.75 8.93
N LEU A 182 -1.87 -20.86 9.40
CA LEU A 182 -1.08 -22.09 9.35
C LEU A 182 -1.52 -23.10 10.42
N LEU A 183 -2.13 -22.64 11.52
CA LEU A 183 -2.54 -23.51 12.60
C LEU A 183 -3.80 -24.34 12.22
N PRO A 184 -3.80 -25.66 12.46
CA PRO A 184 -4.94 -26.54 12.15
C PRO A 184 -6.04 -26.46 13.22
N LEU A 185 -6.35 -25.27 13.75
CA LEU A 185 -7.23 -25.06 14.91
C LEU A 185 -8.66 -24.58 14.52
N GLY A 186 -9.08 -24.88 13.29
CA GLY A 186 -10.44 -24.62 12.82
C GLY A 186 -10.61 -23.32 12.03
N ASP A 187 -11.81 -23.13 11.51
CA ASP A 187 -12.16 -22.07 10.57
C ASP A 187 -12.18 -20.67 11.21
N SER A 188 -12.40 -20.58 12.52
CA SER A 188 -12.42 -19.29 13.23
C SER A 188 -11.07 -18.59 13.21
N LEU A 189 -9.96 -19.34 13.29
CA LEU A 189 -8.61 -18.77 13.22
C LEU A 189 -8.27 -18.29 11.80
N LEU A 190 -8.75 -18.98 10.80
CA LEU A 190 -8.63 -18.55 9.42
C LEU A 190 -9.33 -17.21 9.18
N PHE A 191 -10.55 -17.08 9.66
CA PHE A 191 -11.34 -15.85 9.62
C PHE A 191 -10.61 -14.69 10.29
N ILE A 192 -10.12 -14.89 11.52
CA ILE A 192 -9.34 -13.87 12.26
C ILE A 192 -8.04 -13.56 11.53
N GLY A 193 -7.35 -14.57 11.00
CA GLY A 193 -6.11 -14.41 10.25
C GLY A 193 -6.26 -13.49 9.04
N LEU A 194 -7.33 -13.64 8.25
CA LEU A 194 -7.62 -12.78 7.10
C LEU A 194 -7.83 -11.31 7.50
N ILE A 195 -8.59 -11.07 8.58
CA ILE A 195 -8.80 -9.71 9.12
C ILE A 195 -7.47 -9.11 9.57
N LEU A 196 -6.65 -9.87 10.31
CA LEU A 196 -5.36 -9.40 10.81
C LEU A 196 -4.39 -9.09 9.68
N ILE A 197 -4.34 -9.90 8.61
CA ILE A 197 -3.50 -9.60 7.45
C ILE A 197 -3.94 -8.26 6.84
N GLY A 198 -5.24 -8.03 6.68
CA GLY A 198 -5.76 -6.75 6.19
C GLY A 198 -5.42 -5.57 7.10
N LEU A 199 -5.63 -5.70 8.41
CA LEU A 199 -5.27 -4.68 9.41
C LEU A 199 -3.76 -4.40 9.39
N GLY A 200 -2.93 -5.42 9.26
CA GLY A 200 -1.48 -5.29 9.20
C GLY A 200 -0.98 -4.63 7.92
N CYS A 201 -1.66 -4.83 6.78
CA CYS A 201 -1.35 -4.12 5.54
C CYS A 201 -1.61 -2.61 5.64
N ALA A 202 -2.56 -2.19 6.48
CA ALA A 202 -3.06 -0.83 6.53
C ALA A 202 -1.98 0.25 6.77
N PRO A 203 -1.06 0.13 7.75
CA PRO A 203 -0.07 1.17 8.05
C PRO A 203 1.12 1.19 7.09
N ILE A 204 1.44 0.09 6.40
CA ILE A 204 2.74 -0.08 5.74
C ILE A 204 2.89 0.86 4.54
N TYR A 205 1.93 0.83 3.61
CA TYR A 205 2.00 1.65 2.40
C TYR A 205 2.12 3.16 2.71
N PRO A 206 1.19 3.77 3.49
CA PRO A 206 1.27 5.19 3.75
C PRO A 206 2.53 5.58 4.51
N SER A 207 3.04 4.73 5.41
CA SER A 207 4.26 5.02 6.18
C SER A 207 5.52 4.97 5.31
N ILE A 208 5.66 4.00 4.40
CA ILE A 208 6.81 3.93 3.47
C ILE A 208 6.86 5.17 2.58
N ILE A 209 5.73 5.59 2.05
CA ILE A 209 5.67 6.79 1.19
C ILE A 209 5.96 8.06 2.00
N HIS A 210 5.34 8.20 3.18
CA HIS A 210 5.50 9.39 4.02
C HIS A 210 6.94 9.55 4.53
N GLU A 211 7.67 8.48 4.83
CA GLU A 211 9.06 8.57 5.28
C GLU A 211 10.08 8.80 4.15
N THR A 212 9.68 8.67 2.87
CA THR A 212 10.60 8.76 1.72
C THR A 212 11.35 10.10 1.65
N PRO A 213 10.70 11.28 1.79
CA PRO A 213 11.43 12.54 1.82
C PRO A 213 12.41 12.68 3.00
N ALA A 214 12.04 12.15 4.16
CA ALA A 214 12.89 12.18 5.37
C ALA A 214 14.12 11.27 5.25
N ASN A 215 14.00 10.15 4.51
CA ASN A 215 15.07 9.18 4.32
C ASN A 215 16.04 9.56 3.18
N PHE A 216 15.54 10.16 2.11
CA PHE A 216 16.31 10.36 0.88
C PHE A 216 16.51 11.83 0.49
N GLY A 217 15.77 12.75 1.12
CA GLY A 217 15.76 14.18 0.79
C GLY A 217 14.57 14.58 -0.08
N ALA A 218 14.10 15.82 0.11
CA ALA A 218 12.94 16.33 -0.60
C ALA A 218 13.18 16.43 -2.11
N ASP A 219 14.42 16.74 -2.52
CA ASP A 219 14.85 16.89 -3.91
C ASP A 219 14.83 15.57 -4.70
N LEU A 220 14.99 14.43 -4.03
CA LEU A 220 14.95 13.09 -4.63
C LEU A 220 13.59 12.40 -4.48
N SER A 221 12.74 12.87 -3.55
CA SER A 221 11.53 12.17 -3.14
C SER A 221 10.57 11.91 -4.29
N GLN A 222 10.33 12.90 -5.16
CA GLN A 222 9.44 12.76 -6.31
C GLN A 222 9.88 11.63 -7.26
N GLY A 223 11.18 11.54 -7.56
CA GLY A 223 11.73 10.52 -8.42
C GLY A 223 11.67 9.13 -7.77
N ILE A 224 12.02 9.04 -6.47
CA ILE A 224 12.00 7.78 -5.72
C ILE A 224 10.58 7.27 -5.55
N ILE A 225 9.61 8.11 -5.19
CA ILE A 225 8.20 7.73 -5.09
C ILE A 225 7.67 7.26 -6.46
N GLY A 226 8.07 7.92 -7.56
CA GLY A 226 7.72 7.46 -8.89
C GLY A 226 8.20 6.04 -9.19
N ILE A 227 9.43 5.70 -8.80
CA ILE A 227 9.98 4.34 -8.96
C ILE A 227 9.32 3.37 -7.98
N GLN A 228 9.05 3.78 -6.72
CA GLN A 228 8.30 2.97 -5.76
C GLN A 228 6.95 2.54 -6.33
N MET A 229 6.21 3.46 -6.97
CA MET A 229 4.93 3.13 -7.64
C MET A 229 5.12 2.10 -8.76
N ALA A 230 6.18 2.21 -9.56
CA ALA A 230 6.46 1.21 -10.60
C ALA A 230 6.71 -0.18 -9.99
N PHE A 231 7.51 -0.27 -8.93
CA PHE A 231 7.76 -1.53 -8.22
C PHE A 231 6.51 -2.07 -7.52
N ALA A 232 5.66 -1.20 -6.99
CA ALA A 232 4.35 -1.56 -6.45
C ALA A 232 3.49 -2.27 -7.51
N TYR A 233 3.36 -1.67 -8.70
CA TYR A 233 2.59 -2.27 -9.79
C TYR A 233 3.18 -3.59 -10.28
N ILE A 234 4.52 -3.73 -10.32
CA ILE A 234 5.16 -5.01 -10.63
C ILE A 234 4.77 -6.06 -9.58
N GLY A 235 4.82 -5.73 -8.28
CA GLY A 235 4.42 -6.63 -7.20
C GLY A 235 2.95 -7.05 -7.31
N THR A 236 2.06 -6.08 -7.53
CA THR A 236 0.62 -6.30 -7.67
C THR A 236 0.26 -7.15 -8.89
N CYS A 237 0.94 -6.93 -10.03
CA CYS A 237 0.60 -7.64 -11.27
C CYS A 237 1.29 -9.00 -11.39
N LEU A 238 2.50 -9.16 -10.85
CA LEU A 238 3.31 -10.37 -11.05
C LEU A 238 3.05 -11.44 -9.99
N MET A 239 2.96 -11.06 -8.72
CA MET A 239 2.98 -12.04 -7.64
C MET A 239 1.69 -12.85 -7.47
N PRO A 240 0.48 -12.30 -7.69
CA PRO A 240 -0.73 -13.11 -7.69
C PRO A 240 -0.77 -14.20 -8.77
N PRO A 241 -0.40 -13.94 -10.05
CA PRO A 241 -0.25 -15.01 -11.05
C PRO A 241 0.80 -16.05 -10.67
N VAL A 242 1.95 -15.65 -10.12
CA VAL A 242 2.99 -16.58 -9.64
C VAL A 242 2.41 -17.53 -8.59
N PHE A 243 1.69 -16.98 -7.60
CA PHE A 243 1.01 -17.85 -6.63
C PHE A 243 -0.08 -18.71 -7.29
N GLY A 244 -0.81 -18.18 -8.26
CA GLY A 244 -1.82 -18.95 -9.02
C GLY A 244 -1.25 -20.20 -9.66
N VAL A 245 -0.08 -20.10 -10.30
CA VAL A 245 0.64 -21.24 -10.88
C VAL A 245 1.04 -22.24 -9.77
N LEU A 246 1.62 -21.76 -8.66
CA LEU A 246 1.98 -22.62 -7.54
C LEU A 246 0.76 -23.32 -6.94
N GLY A 247 -0.35 -22.60 -6.76
CA GLY A 247 -1.59 -23.13 -6.19
C GLY A 247 -2.21 -24.22 -7.08
N GLN A 248 -2.20 -24.02 -8.39
CA GLN A 248 -2.78 -24.96 -9.36
C GLN A 248 -1.90 -26.22 -9.56
N HIS A 249 -0.58 -26.07 -9.64
CA HIS A 249 0.32 -27.18 -9.94
C HIS A 249 0.80 -27.95 -8.69
N ILE A 250 0.80 -27.31 -7.50
CA ILE A 250 1.26 -27.92 -6.27
C ILE A 250 0.12 -28.01 -5.25
N SER A 251 -0.27 -26.90 -4.64
CA SER A 251 -1.37 -26.85 -3.68
C SER A 251 -1.74 -25.42 -3.30
N PHE A 252 -3.02 -25.11 -3.19
CA PHE A 252 -3.50 -23.86 -2.59
C PHE A 252 -3.17 -23.77 -1.08
N GLY A 253 -2.82 -24.87 -0.43
CA GLY A 253 -2.33 -24.89 0.95
C GLY A 253 -1.02 -24.12 1.16
N LEU A 254 -0.27 -23.84 0.09
CA LEU A 254 0.94 -23.00 0.13
C LEU A 254 0.64 -21.50 0.36
N TYR A 255 -0.63 -21.08 0.30
CA TYR A 255 -1.00 -19.66 0.39
C TYR A 255 -0.42 -18.94 1.63
N PRO A 256 -0.60 -19.39 2.89
CA PRO A 256 -0.01 -18.70 4.03
C PRO A 256 1.52 -18.80 4.05
N VAL A 257 2.12 -19.88 3.55
CA VAL A 257 3.58 -20.02 3.46
C VAL A 257 4.16 -19.04 2.45
N PHE A 258 3.52 -18.87 1.31
CA PHE A 258 3.92 -17.90 0.28
C PHE A 258 3.86 -16.46 0.81
N LEU A 259 2.77 -16.09 1.49
CA LEU A 259 2.65 -14.77 2.13
C LEU A 259 3.74 -14.55 3.18
N MET A 260 4.03 -15.58 4.00
CA MET A 260 5.06 -15.50 5.03
C MET A 260 6.46 -15.34 4.42
N ALA A 261 6.77 -16.03 3.33
CA ALA A 261 8.07 -15.91 2.65
C ALA A 261 8.31 -14.48 2.13
N ILE A 262 7.28 -13.88 1.51
CA ILE A 262 7.36 -12.49 1.03
C ILE A 262 7.43 -11.51 2.21
N LEU A 263 6.67 -11.76 3.29
CA LEU A 263 6.71 -10.94 4.50
C LEU A 263 8.10 -10.95 5.15
N ILE A 264 8.77 -12.08 5.24
CA ILE A 264 10.14 -12.18 5.77
C ILE A 264 11.09 -11.31 4.93
N LEU A 265 11.01 -11.41 3.61
CA LEU A 265 11.82 -10.55 2.72
C LEU A 265 11.50 -9.07 2.94
N MET A 266 10.22 -8.72 3.08
CA MET A 266 9.78 -7.34 3.36
C MET A 266 10.36 -6.82 4.69
N VAL A 267 10.35 -7.62 5.76
CA VAL A 267 10.92 -7.26 7.06
C VAL A 267 12.43 -7.03 6.94
N VAL A 268 13.15 -7.95 6.31
CA VAL A 268 14.61 -7.83 6.12
C VAL A 268 14.94 -6.56 5.33
N MET A 269 14.21 -6.26 4.26
CA MET A 269 14.47 -5.07 3.44
C MET A 269 14.11 -3.78 4.16
N ALA A 270 13.02 -3.74 4.93
CA ALA A 270 12.65 -2.59 5.75
C ALA A 270 13.73 -2.29 6.81
N GLU A 271 14.20 -3.29 7.54
CA GLU A 271 15.22 -3.12 8.56
C GLU A 271 16.57 -2.68 7.96
N ARG A 272 16.95 -3.24 6.81
CA ARG A 272 18.16 -2.81 6.08
C ARG A 272 18.05 -1.37 5.62
N MET A 273 16.92 -0.97 5.05
CA MET A 273 16.64 0.41 4.64
C MET A 273 16.80 1.37 5.82
N HIS A 274 16.16 1.09 6.96
CA HIS A 274 16.24 1.95 8.14
C HIS A 274 17.67 2.03 8.71
N ARG A 275 18.44 0.95 8.68
CA ARG A 275 19.85 0.95 9.11
C ARG A 275 20.70 1.84 8.20
N VAL A 276 20.65 1.63 6.89
CA VAL A 276 21.44 2.39 5.91
C VAL A 276 21.12 3.89 5.95
N THR A 277 19.84 4.25 6.07
CA THR A 277 19.41 5.66 6.14
C THR A 277 19.79 6.31 7.46
N ALA A 278 19.79 5.57 8.58
CA ALA A 278 20.25 6.05 9.88
C ALA A 278 21.76 6.31 9.90
N GLU A 279 22.57 5.40 9.35
CA GLU A 279 24.02 5.55 9.23
C GLU A 279 24.39 6.81 8.42
N LYS A 280 23.73 7.02 7.27
CA LYS A 280 23.90 8.22 6.46
C LYS A 280 23.61 9.50 7.25
N ARG A 281 22.50 9.53 8.01
CA ARG A 281 22.11 10.70 8.82
C ARG A 281 23.11 10.99 9.95
N ASN A 282 23.67 9.95 10.57
CA ASN A 282 24.67 10.09 11.62
C ASN A 282 26.01 10.56 11.06
N SER A 283 26.45 10.07 9.91
CA SER A 283 27.67 10.55 9.24
C SER A 283 27.58 12.03 8.85
N TYR A 284 26.41 12.50 8.43
CA TYR A 284 26.19 13.92 8.14
C TYR A 284 26.32 14.79 9.42
N LYS A 285 25.78 14.32 10.57
CA LYS A 285 25.87 15.05 11.86
C LYS A 285 27.28 15.02 12.46
N ALA A 286 28.11 14.05 12.13
CA ALA A 286 29.48 13.96 12.62
C ALA A 286 30.48 14.84 11.85
N ASN A 287 30.11 15.27 10.65
CA ASN A 287 30.95 16.10 9.77
C ASN A 287 30.63 17.60 9.85
N TYR A 288 29.66 17.98 10.67
CA TYR A 288 29.29 19.35 11.02
C TYR A 288 29.18 19.53 12.54
#